data_2f88017c75a10ab4920bcc34cc10ff1e
#
_entry.id   2f88017c75a10ab4920bcc34cc10ff1e
#
_cell.length_a   1.000
_cell.length_b   1.000
_cell.length_c   1.000
_cell.angle_alpha   90.00
_cell.angle_beta   90.00
_cell.angle_gamma   90.00
#
_symmetry.space_group_name_H-M   'P 1'
#
loop_
_entity.id
_entity.type
_entity.pdbx_description
1 polymer ?
#
loop_
_entity_poly.entity_id
_entity_poly.type
_entity_poly.pdbx_seq_one_letter_code
_entity_poly.pdbx_strand_id
1 'polypeptide(L)'
;RLSPAYDLVPAPVISQERRDLALTVGRYGRTASIYNLLSLAGRFGLSESDARAEINRMIEVLRNWREIFFACGVSARDVDLIAPALLPECFFFENRPDSAV
;
A
#
# COMPACT_ATOMS: atom_id res chain seq x y z
N ARG A 1 -2.90 0.32 21.41
CA ARG A 1 -2.35 1.62 21.08
C ARG A 1 -1.28 1.50 20.02
N LEU A 2 -1.38 2.31 18.99
CA LEU A 2 -0.41 2.31 17.91
C LEU A 2 0.84 3.09 18.30
N SER A 3 1.99 2.59 17.87
CA SER A 3 3.24 3.35 18.02
C SER A 3 3.26 4.53 17.03
N PRO A 4 4.08 5.56 17.29
CA PRO A 4 4.28 6.63 16.31
C PRO A 4 4.81 6.08 15.00
N ALA A 5 4.50 6.76 13.91
CA ALA A 5 5.03 6.40 12.60
C ALA A 5 6.46 6.92 12.45
N TYR A 6 7.31 6.10 11.82
CA TYR A 6 8.71 6.42 11.54
C TYR A 6 9.00 6.18 10.07
N ASP A 7 9.93 6.96 9.52
CA ASP A 7 10.47 6.78 8.16
C ASP A 7 9.39 6.69 7.07
N LEU A 8 8.36 7.50 7.20
CA LEU A 8 7.32 7.56 6.18
C LEU A 8 7.75 8.48 5.04
N VAL A 9 8.47 7.91 4.08
CA VAL A 9 8.90 8.64 2.89
C VAL A 9 8.52 7.86 1.64
N PRO A 10 8.05 8.53 0.58
CA PRO A 10 7.81 7.85 -0.67
C PRO A 10 9.13 7.47 -1.33
N ALA A 11 9.16 6.30 -1.96
CA ALA A 11 10.34 5.80 -2.65
C ALA A 11 9.98 5.45 -4.09
N PRO A 12 10.83 5.85 -5.07
CA PRO A 12 10.57 5.46 -6.45
C PRO A 12 10.71 3.95 -6.62
N VAL A 13 9.92 3.40 -7.54
CA VAL A 13 9.94 1.98 -7.87
C VAL A 13 9.94 1.81 -9.38
N ILE A 14 10.52 0.71 -9.83
CA ILE A 14 10.69 0.46 -11.26
C ILE A 14 9.77 -0.65 -11.80
N SER A 15 9.17 -1.46 -10.93
CA SER A 15 8.29 -2.56 -11.35
C SER A 15 6.89 -2.37 -10.81
N GLN A 16 5.88 -2.72 -11.62
CA GLN A 16 4.47 -2.69 -11.22
C GLN A 16 3.92 -4.10 -10.94
N GLU A 17 4.72 -5.14 -11.19
CA GLU A 17 4.23 -6.51 -11.08
C GLU A 17 4.08 -6.97 -9.63
N ARG A 18 5.04 -6.63 -8.80
CA ARG A 18 5.04 -7.06 -7.41
C ARG A 18 5.91 -6.13 -6.58
N ARG A 19 5.46 -5.85 -5.38
CA ARG A 19 6.21 -5.05 -4.41
C ARG A 19 6.46 -5.87 -3.17
N ASP A 20 7.73 -6.08 -2.85
CA ASP A 20 8.12 -6.69 -1.60
C ASP A 20 8.67 -5.64 -0.66
N LEU A 21 8.17 -5.64 0.57
CA LEU A 21 8.64 -4.74 1.61
C LEU A 21 9.83 -5.36 2.35
N ALA A 22 10.49 -4.57 3.19
CA ALA A 22 11.65 -5.06 3.93
C ALA A 22 11.28 -6.10 5.00
N LEU A 23 10.08 -5.96 5.58
CA LEU A 23 9.61 -6.84 6.65
C LEU A 23 8.38 -7.62 6.20
N THR A 24 8.15 -8.74 6.88
CA THR A 24 6.94 -9.54 6.66
C THR A 24 5.70 -8.74 7.00
N VAL A 25 4.72 -8.75 6.10
CA VAL A 25 3.47 -8.00 6.23
C VAL A 25 2.35 -8.89 6.75
N GLY A 26 2.23 -10.11 6.23
CA GLY A 26 1.15 -11.01 6.55
C GLY A 26 1.53 -12.46 6.28
N ARG A 27 0.54 -13.33 6.16
CA ARG A 27 0.72 -14.76 5.97
C ARG A 27 1.59 -15.08 4.75
N TYR A 28 1.52 -14.25 3.73
CA TYR A 28 2.19 -14.49 2.45
C TYR A 28 3.50 -13.73 2.31
N GLY A 29 4.11 -13.35 3.43
CA GLY A 29 5.43 -12.77 3.45
C GLY A 29 5.44 -11.25 3.27
N ARG A 30 6.36 -10.76 2.44
CA ARG A 30 6.67 -9.32 2.34
C ARG A 30 5.92 -8.59 1.23
N THR A 31 5.01 -9.24 0.52
CA THR A 31 4.31 -8.62 -0.60
C THR A 31 3.39 -7.50 -0.13
N ALA A 32 3.52 -6.33 -0.76
CA ALA A 32 2.67 -5.18 -0.47
C ALA A 32 1.41 -5.27 -1.33
N SER A 33 0.36 -5.88 -0.81
CA SER A 33 -0.91 -6.05 -1.51
C SER A 33 -2.06 -6.22 -0.52
N ILE A 34 -3.28 -5.97 -1.00
CA ILE A 34 -4.48 -6.09 -0.17
C ILE A 34 -4.64 -7.51 0.37
N TYR A 35 -4.43 -8.53 -0.47
CA TYR A 35 -4.61 -9.89 0.00
C TYR A 35 -3.70 -10.23 1.18
N ASN A 36 -2.47 -9.74 1.14
CA ASN A 36 -1.51 -10.02 2.20
C ASN A 36 -1.83 -9.22 3.48
N LEU A 37 -2.24 -7.96 3.34
CA LEU A 37 -2.65 -7.15 4.48
C LEU A 37 -3.83 -7.76 5.22
N LEU A 38 -4.78 -8.33 4.49
CA LEU A 38 -5.98 -8.93 5.10
C LEU A 38 -5.71 -10.29 5.72
N SER A 39 -4.65 -10.97 5.31
CA SER A 39 -4.42 -12.38 5.64
C SER A 39 -4.30 -12.66 7.14
N LEU A 40 -3.83 -11.70 7.92
CA LEU A 40 -3.64 -11.85 9.37
C LEU A 40 -4.34 -10.72 10.15
N ALA A 41 -5.45 -10.21 9.63
CA ALA A 41 -6.18 -9.12 10.28
C ALA A 41 -6.57 -9.46 11.73
N GLY A 42 -6.89 -10.72 12.00
CA GLY A 42 -7.27 -11.17 13.35
C GLY A 42 -6.19 -10.94 14.39
N ARG A 43 -4.92 -10.94 14.00
CA ARG A 43 -3.81 -10.66 14.93
C ARG A 43 -3.86 -9.25 15.49
N PHE A 44 -4.51 -8.34 14.77
CA PHE A 44 -4.66 -6.95 15.20
C PHE A 44 -6.02 -6.66 15.79
N GLY A 45 -6.78 -7.72 16.10
CA GLY A 45 -8.11 -7.57 16.68
C GLY A 45 -9.17 -7.09 15.71
N LEU A 46 -8.93 -7.26 14.41
CA LEU A 46 -9.86 -6.81 13.36
C LEU A 46 -10.48 -8.00 12.65
N SER A 47 -11.77 -7.89 12.32
CA SER A 47 -12.37 -8.79 11.36
C SER A 47 -11.86 -8.45 9.96
N GLU A 48 -12.00 -9.37 9.02
CA GLU A 48 -11.63 -9.07 7.63
C GLU A 48 -12.43 -7.88 7.10
N SER A 49 -13.72 -7.81 7.44
CA SER A 49 -14.59 -6.72 7.03
C SER A 49 -14.10 -5.37 7.55
N ASP A 50 -13.73 -5.31 8.83
CA ASP A 50 -13.24 -4.06 9.43
C ASP A 50 -11.88 -3.67 8.86
N ALA A 51 -11.00 -4.65 8.65
CA ALA A 51 -9.69 -4.39 8.05
C ALA A 51 -9.83 -3.86 6.63
N ARG A 52 -10.75 -4.45 5.84
CA ARG A 52 -11.01 -3.99 4.48
C ARG A 52 -11.56 -2.57 4.46
N ALA A 53 -12.45 -2.24 5.39
CA ALA A 53 -12.98 -0.90 5.50
C ALA A 53 -11.88 0.13 5.78
N GLU A 54 -10.94 -0.19 6.66
CA GLU A 54 -9.80 0.68 6.95
C GLU A 54 -8.89 0.86 5.74
N ILE A 55 -8.59 -0.22 5.02
CA ILE A 55 -7.79 -0.15 3.80
C ILE A 55 -8.47 0.74 2.77
N ASN A 56 -9.78 0.56 2.56
CA ASN A 56 -10.53 1.37 1.60
C ASN A 56 -10.52 2.85 1.99
N ARG A 57 -10.64 3.16 3.27
CA ARG A 57 -10.58 4.52 3.76
C ARG A 57 -9.23 5.16 3.46
N MET A 58 -8.15 4.44 3.70
CA MET A 58 -6.81 4.93 3.40
C MET A 58 -6.58 5.11 1.91
N ILE A 59 -7.09 4.21 1.08
CA ILE A 59 -7.01 4.32 -0.38
C ILE A 59 -7.70 5.61 -0.85
N GLU A 60 -8.90 5.90 -0.32
CA GLU A 60 -9.63 7.12 -0.70
C GLU A 60 -8.84 8.38 -0.36
N VAL A 61 -8.20 8.42 0.79
CA VAL A 61 -7.32 9.54 1.16
C VAL A 61 -6.14 9.64 0.19
N LEU A 62 -5.52 8.51 -0.15
CA LEU A 62 -4.33 8.50 -1.01
C LEU A 62 -4.64 8.84 -2.47
N ARG A 63 -5.88 8.69 -2.93
CA ARG A 63 -6.24 9.02 -4.32
C ARG A 63 -5.99 10.48 -4.68
N ASN A 64 -5.95 11.36 -3.69
CA ASN A 64 -5.70 12.79 -3.88
C ASN A 64 -4.22 13.16 -3.77
N TRP A 65 -3.32 12.20 -3.79
CA TRP A 65 -1.90 12.44 -3.53
C TRP A 65 -1.26 13.45 -4.49
N ARG A 66 -1.65 13.43 -5.78
CA ARG A 66 -1.08 14.36 -6.76
C ARG A 66 -1.38 15.81 -6.39
N GLU A 67 -2.64 16.09 -6.07
CA GLU A 67 -3.07 17.43 -5.69
C GLU A 67 -2.34 17.90 -4.44
N ILE A 68 -2.21 17.02 -3.46
CA ILE A 68 -1.54 17.33 -2.21
C ILE A 68 -0.05 17.64 -2.46
N PHE A 69 0.61 16.83 -3.27
CA PHE A 69 2.03 17.05 -3.60
C PHE A 69 2.22 18.37 -4.32
N PHE A 70 1.37 18.70 -5.31
CA PHE A 70 1.46 19.96 -6.01
C PHE A 70 1.21 21.14 -5.07
N ALA A 71 0.24 21.02 -4.17
CA ALA A 71 -0.05 22.05 -3.18
C ALA A 71 1.13 22.28 -2.22
N CYS A 72 1.92 21.24 -1.97
CA CYS A 72 3.12 21.34 -1.14
C CYS A 72 4.37 21.80 -1.90
N GLY A 73 4.24 22.12 -3.18
CA GLY A 73 5.34 22.65 -3.98
C GLY A 73 6.21 21.60 -4.68
N VAL A 74 5.75 20.35 -4.74
CA VAL A 74 6.49 19.30 -5.46
C VAL A 74 6.36 19.52 -6.96
N SER A 75 7.49 19.43 -7.69
CA SER A 75 7.49 19.65 -9.14
C SER A 75 6.77 18.52 -9.89
N ALA A 76 6.30 18.84 -11.11
CA ALA A 76 5.68 17.83 -11.97
C ALA A 76 6.63 16.68 -12.28
N ARG A 77 7.92 16.98 -12.45
CA ARG A 77 8.94 15.97 -12.69
C ARG A 77 9.05 14.98 -11.53
N ASP A 78 9.05 15.49 -10.30
CA ASP A 78 9.18 14.67 -9.11
C ASP A 78 7.90 13.88 -8.86
N VAL A 79 6.74 14.45 -9.14
CA VAL A 79 5.46 13.73 -9.08
C VAL A 79 5.47 12.55 -10.04
N ASP A 80 5.90 12.75 -11.27
CA ASP A 80 5.96 11.66 -12.26
C ASP A 80 6.96 10.58 -11.84
N LEU A 81 8.05 10.98 -11.20
CA LEU A 81 9.09 10.05 -10.75
C LEU A 81 8.55 9.10 -9.67
N ILE A 82 7.73 9.62 -8.74
CA ILE A 82 7.21 8.84 -7.62
C ILE A 82 5.89 8.14 -7.94
N ALA A 83 5.19 8.56 -9.00
CA ALA A 83 3.86 8.05 -9.32
C ALA A 83 3.76 6.51 -9.33
N PRO A 84 4.72 5.75 -9.87
CA PRO A 84 4.61 4.29 -9.88
C PRO A 84 4.57 3.67 -8.48
N ALA A 85 5.00 4.37 -7.44
CA ALA A 85 4.99 3.85 -6.08
C ALA A 85 3.64 4.08 -5.38
N LEU A 86 2.82 5.00 -5.88
CA LEU A 86 1.56 5.39 -5.23
C LEU A 86 0.40 4.58 -5.81
N LEU A 87 -0.17 3.72 -4.99
CA LEU A 87 -1.30 2.86 -5.35
C LEU A 87 -1.04 2.07 -6.63
N PRO A 88 0.07 1.33 -6.71
CA PRO A 88 0.36 0.55 -7.92
C PRO A 88 -0.68 -0.56 -8.10
N GLU A 89 -0.87 -0.99 -9.34
CA GLU A 89 -1.87 -2.00 -9.66
C GLU A 89 -1.71 -3.27 -8.83
N CYS A 90 -0.48 -3.72 -8.61
CA CYS A 90 -0.22 -4.94 -7.86
C CYS A 90 -0.67 -4.87 -6.40
N PHE A 91 -0.80 -3.67 -5.83
CA PHE A 91 -1.32 -3.53 -4.47
C PHE A 91 -2.78 -3.99 -4.37
N PHE A 92 -3.55 -3.81 -5.44
CA PHE A 92 -4.98 -4.11 -5.44
C PHE A 92 -5.30 -5.58 -5.67
N PHE A 93 -4.30 -6.43 -5.81
CA PHE A 93 -4.54 -7.86 -5.92
C PHE A 93 -5.19 -8.37 -4.63
N GLU A 94 -6.33 -9.02 -4.77
CA GLU A 94 -7.06 -9.56 -3.63
C GLU A 94 -6.76 -11.03 -3.39
N ASN A 95 -6.22 -11.71 -4.39
CA ASN A 95 -5.81 -13.10 -4.29
C ASN A 95 -4.33 -13.21 -4.63
N ARG A 96 -3.69 -14.17 -4.01
CA ARG A 96 -2.29 -14.44 -4.28
C ARG A 96 -2.12 -14.83 -5.75
N PRO A 97 -1.28 -14.12 -6.54
CA PRO A 97 -1.21 -14.34 -7.99
C PRO A 97 -0.85 -15.78 -8.37
N ASP A 98 0.04 -16.42 -7.62
CA ASP A 98 0.48 -17.78 -7.90
C ASP A 98 -0.52 -18.86 -7.44
N SER A 99 -1.53 -18.48 -6.70
CA SER A 99 -2.56 -19.42 -6.27
C SER A 99 -3.68 -19.58 -7.31
N ALA A 100 -3.65 -18.79 -8.35
CA ALA A 100 -4.63 -18.86 -9.45
C ALA A 100 -4.33 -19.97 -10.46
N VAL A 101 -3.27 -20.69 -10.26
CA VAL A 101 -2.82 -21.76 -11.15
C VAL A 101 -3.55 -23.07 -10.87
#